data_a7544f99de29685112d0ab8396009b5c
#
_entry.id   a7544f99de29685112d0ab8396009b5c
#
_cell.length_a   1.000
_cell.length_b   1.000
_cell.length_c   1.000
_cell.angle_alpha   90.00
_cell.angle_beta   90.00
_cell.angle_gamma   90.00
#
_symmetry.space_group_name_H-M   'P 1'
#
loop_
_entity.id
_entity.type
_entity.pdbx_description
1 polymer ?
#
loop_
_entity_poly.entity_id
_entity_poly.type
_entity_poly.pdbx_seq_one_letter_code
_entity_poly.pdbx_strand_id
1 'polypeptide(L)'
;MKWLSGLSWLAMGLAMAVIPVRADSQPDRPDDIVLVSEQWNGYTEADGTGLGWDLMRELFEPAGVQVQARVEPYTRAVGLVQRGEADAWVGAYKNEVEGTLYPQWHYDVDEIYALSLASEPTPTLHTLGSYRLAWVRGYEFEHYLPDIVHFNEVARREPILNMLDHSRADLYIDAKPEISFILQQTKEPERFRTTYLAAIPLYLSFANTARGRSLRILFDRRMAQLVRSGKLRPIFARWKQPYPFDLIDIPVKTGMRQ
;
A
#
# COMPACT_ATOMS: atom_id res chain seq x y z
N MET A 1 -97.95 7.10 -25.76
CA MET A 1 -97.81 8.28 -24.81
C MET A 1 -96.88 7.84 -23.69
N LYS A 2 -95.93 8.65 -23.38
CA LYS A 2 -94.97 8.69 -22.27
C LYS A 2 -93.55 8.19 -22.63
N TRP A 3 -92.73 9.15 -22.80
CA TRP A 3 -91.25 9.16 -22.88
C TRP A 3 -90.68 8.88 -21.51
N LEU A 4 -89.53 8.12 -21.45
CA LEU A 4 -88.64 8.12 -20.31
C LEU A 4 -87.23 8.21 -20.84
N SER A 5 -86.65 9.31 -20.56
CA SER A 5 -85.25 9.66 -20.83
C SER A 5 -84.32 8.97 -19.82
N GLY A 6 -83.39 8.18 -20.30
CA GLY A 6 -82.32 7.57 -19.48
C GLY A 6 -81.00 8.40 -19.58
N LEU A 7 -80.56 8.89 -18.45
CA LEU A 7 -79.32 9.64 -18.25
C LEU A 7 -78.17 8.63 -18.13
N SER A 8 -77.25 8.61 -19.12
CA SER A 8 -76.04 7.81 -19.02
C SER A 8 -74.95 8.62 -18.32
N TRP A 9 -74.51 8.13 -17.18
CA TRP A 9 -73.34 8.65 -16.46
C TRP A 9 -72.06 8.01 -17.02
N LEU A 10 -71.18 8.82 -17.69
CA LEU A 10 -69.85 8.45 -18.08
C LEU A 10 -68.94 8.60 -16.83
N ALA A 11 -68.55 7.50 -16.24
CA ALA A 11 -67.52 7.45 -15.23
C ALA A 11 -66.13 7.48 -15.90
N MET A 12 -65.48 8.63 -15.86
CA MET A 12 -64.08 8.82 -16.35
C MET A 12 -63.10 8.33 -15.27
N GLY A 13 -62.63 7.10 -15.42
CA GLY A 13 -61.63 6.51 -14.54
C GLY A 13 -60.26 7.14 -14.81
N LEU A 14 -59.74 7.89 -13.83
CA LEU A 14 -58.39 8.45 -13.83
C LEU A 14 -57.42 7.30 -13.49
N ALA A 15 -56.78 6.69 -14.51
CA ALA A 15 -55.72 5.72 -14.29
C ALA A 15 -54.45 6.46 -13.84
N MET A 16 -54.11 6.42 -12.54
CA MET A 16 -52.82 6.85 -12.04
C MET A 16 -51.77 5.84 -12.51
N ALA A 17 -50.94 6.25 -13.47
CA ALA A 17 -49.73 5.50 -13.85
C ALA A 17 -48.71 5.57 -12.68
N VAL A 18 -48.57 4.48 -11.95
CA VAL A 18 -47.46 4.29 -10.99
C VAL A 18 -46.20 4.11 -11.81
N ILE A 19 -45.40 5.17 -11.91
CA ILE A 19 -44.04 5.09 -12.47
C ILE A 19 -43.21 4.32 -11.42
N PRO A 20 -42.66 3.13 -11.76
CA PRO A 20 -41.72 2.47 -10.84
C PRO A 20 -40.48 3.37 -10.72
N VAL A 21 -40.25 3.90 -9.52
CA VAL A 21 -38.97 4.51 -9.15
C VAL A 21 -37.96 3.40 -9.29
N ARG A 22 -37.16 3.47 -10.35
CA ARG A 22 -35.98 2.64 -10.48
C ARG A 22 -35.11 2.97 -9.28
N ALA A 23 -34.97 2.01 -8.37
CA ALA A 23 -33.93 2.05 -7.35
C ALA A 23 -32.61 2.29 -8.10
N ASP A 24 -31.99 3.43 -7.82
CA ASP A 24 -30.64 3.74 -8.31
C ASP A 24 -29.76 2.56 -7.86
N SER A 25 -29.37 1.73 -8.83
CA SER A 25 -28.43 0.67 -8.57
C SER A 25 -27.12 1.35 -8.12
N GLN A 26 -26.87 1.34 -6.81
CA GLN A 26 -25.53 1.67 -6.32
C GLN A 26 -24.54 0.88 -7.20
N PRO A 27 -23.46 1.55 -7.69
CA PRO A 27 -22.48 0.86 -8.50
C PRO A 27 -22.04 -0.38 -7.71
N ASP A 28 -21.99 -1.54 -8.38
CA ASP A 28 -21.63 -2.84 -7.82
C ASP A 28 -20.41 -2.69 -6.91
N ARG A 29 -20.67 -2.65 -5.61
CA ARG A 29 -19.63 -2.56 -4.61
C ARG A 29 -19.09 -3.97 -4.46
N PRO A 30 -17.77 -4.16 -4.64
CA PRO A 30 -17.17 -5.48 -4.46
C PRO A 30 -17.41 -5.98 -3.03
N ASP A 31 -17.78 -7.26 -2.89
CA ASP A 31 -17.99 -7.91 -1.59
C ASP A 31 -16.67 -8.33 -0.93
N ASP A 32 -15.59 -8.38 -1.71
CA ASP A 32 -14.25 -8.73 -1.27
C ASP A 32 -13.17 -7.90 -1.97
N ILE A 33 -11.93 -8.00 -1.49
CA ILE A 33 -10.73 -7.47 -2.13
C ILE A 33 -9.59 -8.48 -2.00
N VAL A 34 -8.97 -8.82 -3.12
CA VAL A 34 -7.76 -9.65 -3.15
C VAL A 34 -6.54 -8.74 -3.05
N LEU A 35 -5.89 -8.74 -1.88
CA LEU A 35 -4.65 -8.01 -1.63
C LEU A 35 -3.45 -8.94 -1.68
N VAL A 36 -2.44 -8.54 -2.43
CA VAL A 36 -1.16 -9.25 -2.52
C VAL A 36 -0.05 -8.41 -1.91
N SER A 37 0.91 -9.07 -1.27
CA SER A 37 2.06 -8.42 -0.62
C SER A 37 3.26 -9.35 -0.64
N GLU A 38 4.47 -8.82 -0.50
CA GLU A 38 5.60 -9.61 -0.01
C GLU A 38 5.41 -9.92 1.46
N GLN A 39 6.08 -10.96 1.96
CA GLN A 39 6.12 -11.23 3.40
C GLN A 39 7.12 -10.29 4.07
N TRP A 40 6.60 -9.40 4.92
CA TRP A 40 7.40 -8.54 5.78
C TRP A 40 7.10 -8.83 7.25
N ASN A 41 8.16 -8.96 8.04
CA ASN A 41 8.07 -9.36 9.45
C ASN A 41 7.24 -8.39 10.29
N GLY A 42 6.24 -8.91 10.99
CA GLY A 42 5.31 -8.11 11.81
C GLY A 42 4.41 -7.20 11.01
N TYR A 43 4.43 -7.27 9.66
CA TYR A 43 3.67 -6.39 8.79
C TYR A 43 2.66 -7.13 7.91
N THR A 44 3.13 -8.03 7.05
CA THR A 44 2.30 -8.84 6.15
C THR A 44 2.74 -10.29 6.19
N GLU A 45 2.53 -10.93 7.35
CA GLU A 45 2.89 -12.33 7.55
C GLU A 45 2.03 -13.29 6.72
N ALA A 46 2.60 -14.44 6.39
CA ALA A 46 1.94 -15.45 5.57
C ALA A 46 0.69 -16.06 6.23
N ASP A 47 0.60 -16.02 7.56
CA ASP A 47 -0.57 -16.46 8.33
C ASP A 47 -1.70 -15.40 8.37
N GLY A 48 -1.51 -14.27 7.70
CA GLY A 48 -2.46 -13.17 7.66
C GLY A 48 -2.42 -12.24 8.87
N THR A 49 -1.42 -12.36 9.75
CA THR A 49 -1.17 -11.40 10.85
C THR A 49 -0.24 -10.28 10.42
N GLY A 50 -0.17 -9.19 11.20
CA GLY A 50 0.72 -8.07 10.97
C GLY A 50 0.02 -6.72 10.86
N LEU A 51 0.77 -5.64 11.07
CA LEU A 51 0.26 -4.26 11.03
C LEU A 51 -0.42 -3.96 9.69
N GLY A 52 0.22 -4.29 8.58
CA GLY A 52 -0.31 -4.03 7.25
C GLY A 52 -1.67 -4.71 7.03
N TRP A 53 -1.79 -6.00 7.39
CA TRP A 53 -3.07 -6.70 7.26
C TRP A 53 -4.14 -6.17 8.20
N ASP A 54 -3.79 -5.77 9.43
CA ASP A 54 -4.73 -5.16 10.37
C ASP A 54 -5.26 -3.82 9.85
N LEU A 55 -4.39 -3.00 9.24
CA LEU A 55 -4.79 -1.74 8.58
C LEU A 55 -5.75 -2.00 7.42
N MET A 56 -5.46 -2.98 6.58
CA MET A 56 -6.31 -3.31 5.43
C MET A 56 -7.70 -3.82 5.88
N ARG A 57 -7.77 -4.65 6.92
CA ARG A 57 -9.05 -5.09 7.48
C ARG A 57 -9.85 -3.92 8.04
N GLU A 58 -9.24 -3.02 8.83
CA GLU A 58 -9.93 -1.83 9.34
C GLU A 58 -10.45 -0.91 8.22
N LEU A 59 -9.72 -0.86 7.10
CA LEU A 59 -10.13 -0.07 5.94
C LEU A 59 -11.33 -0.66 5.21
N PHE A 60 -11.34 -1.95 4.97
CA PHE A 60 -12.27 -2.58 4.03
C PHE A 60 -13.44 -3.31 4.70
N GLU A 61 -13.21 -4.08 5.78
CA GLU A 61 -14.23 -4.95 6.37
C GLU A 61 -15.40 -4.18 7.01
N PRO A 62 -15.18 -3.07 7.76
CA PRO A 62 -16.30 -2.27 8.26
C PRO A 62 -17.10 -1.59 7.14
N ALA A 63 -16.52 -1.54 5.95
CA ALA A 63 -17.20 -1.10 4.76
C ALA A 63 -17.92 -2.25 4.03
N GLY A 64 -17.92 -3.49 4.53
CA GLY A 64 -18.57 -4.67 3.96
C GLY A 64 -17.78 -5.33 2.83
N VAL A 65 -16.45 -5.08 2.74
CA VAL A 65 -15.56 -5.69 1.75
C VAL A 65 -14.58 -6.59 2.49
N GLN A 66 -14.68 -7.91 2.29
CA GLN A 66 -13.84 -8.90 2.97
C GLN A 66 -12.40 -8.86 2.41
N VAL A 67 -11.41 -8.85 3.28
CA VAL A 67 -9.99 -8.86 2.88
C VAL A 67 -9.51 -10.30 2.67
N GLN A 68 -9.08 -10.59 1.45
CA GLN A 68 -8.37 -11.81 1.08
C GLN A 68 -6.88 -11.49 0.94
N ALA A 69 -6.12 -11.79 2.00
CA ALA A 69 -4.68 -11.57 2.05
C ALA A 69 -3.92 -12.71 1.36
N ARG A 70 -2.93 -12.36 0.53
CA ARG A 70 -2.11 -13.33 -0.19
C ARG A 70 -0.66 -12.85 -0.22
N VAL A 71 0.27 -13.75 0.12
CA VAL A 71 1.71 -13.46 0.13
C VAL A 71 2.37 -14.04 -1.12
N GLU A 72 3.16 -13.20 -1.81
CA GLU A 72 3.91 -13.51 -3.03
C GLU A 72 5.23 -12.73 -3.02
N PRO A 73 6.27 -13.15 -3.74
CA PRO A 73 7.43 -12.30 -3.97
C PRO A 73 7.02 -10.94 -4.56
N TYR A 74 7.67 -9.84 -4.17
CA TYR A 74 7.26 -8.47 -4.49
C TYR A 74 6.95 -8.27 -5.98
N THR A 75 7.90 -8.59 -6.86
CA THR A 75 7.74 -8.46 -8.32
C THR A 75 6.58 -9.28 -8.87
N ARG A 76 6.25 -10.42 -8.24
CA ARG A 76 5.09 -11.23 -8.61
C ARG A 76 3.79 -10.58 -8.16
N ALA A 77 3.76 -10.03 -6.94
CA ALA A 77 2.61 -9.30 -6.42
C ALA A 77 2.24 -8.12 -7.35
N VAL A 78 3.22 -7.32 -7.73
CA VAL A 78 3.08 -6.24 -8.73
C VAL A 78 2.52 -6.76 -10.05
N GLY A 79 3.11 -7.83 -10.61
CA GLY A 79 2.66 -8.40 -11.88
C GLY A 79 1.23 -8.95 -11.86
N LEU A 80 0.78 -9.52 -10.73
CA LEU A 80 -0.60 -9.99 -10.57
C LEU A 80 -1.59 -8.83 -10.65
N VAL A 81 -1.29 -7.70 -10.04
CA VAL A 81 -2.15 -6.51 -10.06
C VAL A 81 -2.13 -5.83 -11.43
N GLN A 82 -0.96 -5.74 -12.08
CA GLN A 82 -0.87 -5.19 -13.45
C GLN A 82 -1.75 -5.96 -14.45
N ARG A 83 -1.87 -7.29 -14.30
CA ARG A 83 -2.71 -8.14 -15.15
C ARG A 83 -4.17 -8.23 -14.70
N GLY A 84 -4.53 -7.59 -13.57
CA GLY A 84 -5.87 -7.67 -12.99
C GLY A 84 -6.22 -9.03 -12.36
N GLU A 85 -5.20 -9.85 -12.01
CA GLU A 85 -5.35 -11.14 -11.32
C GLU A 85 -5.45 -10.99 -9.79
N ALA A 86 -5.14 -9.79 -9.27
CA ALA A 86 -5.39 -9.33 -7.92
C ALA A 86 -5.86 -7.87 -7.98
N ASP A 87 -6.54 -7.41 -6.92
CA ASP A 87 -7.15 -6.08 -6.91
C ASP A 87 -6.15 -4.97 -6.58
N ALA A 88 -5.22 -5.23 -5.63
CA ALA A 88 -4.17 -4.28 -5.26
C ALA A 88 -2.99 -4.99 -4.60
N TRP A 89 -1.81 -4.35 -4.64
CA TRP A 89 -0.68 -4.78 -3.79
C TRP A 89 -0.39 -3.76 -2.69
N VAL A 90 0.10 -4.29 -1.58
CA VAL A 90 0.50 -3.58 -0.37
C VAL A 90 1.96 -3.19 -0.47
N GLY A 91 2.34 -2.01 0.03
CA GLY A 91 3.73 -1.57 0.12
C GLY A 91 4.24 -0.85 -1.13
N ALA A 92 3.34 -0.35 -1.99
CA ALA A 92 3.73 0.43 -3.15
C ALA A 92 4.26 1.82 -2.77
N TYR A 93 5.25 2.31 -3.47
CA TYR A 93 5.56 3.73 -3.50
C TYR A 93 4.74 4.43 -4.58
N LYS A 94 4.48 5.72 -4.41
CA LYS A 94 3.60 6.44 -5.35
C LYS A 94 4.21 6.53 -6.73
N ASN A 95 3.44 6.14 -7.74
CA ASN A 95 3.85 6.11 -9.15
C ASN A 95 5.00 5.15 -9.48
N GLU A 96 5.19 4.14 -8.65
CA GLU A 96 6.20 3.10 -8.83
C GLU A 96 6.03 2.38 -10.18
N VAL A 97 4.82 2.01 -10.53
CA VAL A 97 4.52 1.21 -11.71
C VAL A 97 3.46 1.89 -12.58
N GLU A 98 3.74 2.01 -13.87
CA GLU A 98 2.78 2.51 -14.84
C GLU A 98 1.60 1.53 -15.08
N GLY A 99 0.46 2.06 -15.49
CA GLY A 99 -0.73 1.26 -15.82
C GLY A 99 -1.53 0.77 -14.62
N THR A 100 -1.16 1.14 -13.41
CA THR A 100 -1.91 0.89 -12.18
C THR A 100 -2.48 2.19 -11.58
N LEU A 101 -3.30 2.09 -10.54
CA LEU A 101 -4.01 3.23 -9.97
C LEU A 101 -3.55 3.48 -8.53
N TYR A 102 -3.09 4.69 -8.25
CA TYR A 102 -2.70 5.11 -6.91
C TYR A 102 -3.80 5.95 -6.26
N PRO A 103 -4.08 5.75 -4.95
CA PRO A 103 -5.00 6.57 -4.18
C PRO A 103 -4.38 7.93 -3.85
N GLN A 104 -5.19 8.84 -3.29
CA GLN A 104 -4.71 10.11 -2.77
C GLN A 104 -3.99 9.96 -1.42
N TRP A 105 -4.47 9.01 -0.59
CA TRP A 105 -3.95 8.77 0.74
C TRP A 105 -2.89 7.67 0.74
N HIS A 106 -1.77 7.92 1.38
CA HIS A 106 -0.90 6.85 1.88
C HIS A 106 -1.54 6.23 3.13
N TYR A 107 -1.18 5.02 3.47
CA TYR A 107 -1.70 4.36 4.67
C TYR A 107 -0.63 4.17 5.74
N ASP A 108 0.66 4.26 5.38
CA ASP A 108 1.81 4.15 6.24
C ASP A 108 3.02 4.90 5.64
N VAL A 109 4.18 4.80 6.28
CA VAL A 109 5.45 5.39 5.86
C VAL A 109 6.58 4.44 6.18
N ASP A 110 7.42 4.12 5.19
CA ASP A 110 8.66 3.40 5.41
C ASP A 110 9.78 4.34 5.86
N GLU A 111 10.37 4.05 7.02
CA GLU A 111 11.66 4.62 7.40
C GLU A 111 12.78 3.83 6.72
N ILE A 112 13.42 4.41 5.71
CA ILE A 112 14.48 3.79 4.93
C ILE A 112 15.83 4.01 5.60
N TYR A 113 16.56 2.92 5.77
CA TYR A 113 17.88 2.90 6.40
C TYR A 113 18.93 2.27 5.48
N ALA A 114 20.17 2.68 5.68
CA ALA A 114 21.35 1.98 5.18
C ALA A 114 21.93 1.10 6.29
N LEU A 115 22.24 -0.15 5.97
CA LEU A 115 23.05 -1.07 6.76
C LEU A 115 24.46 -1.12 6.18
N SER A 116 25.49 -0.87 6.97
CA SER A 116 26.90 -0.92 6.59
C SER A 116 27.73 -1.61 7.65
N LEU A 117 29.01 -1.91 7.36
CA LEU A 117 29.97 -2.18 8.40
C LEU A 117 30.18 -0.93 9.27
N ALA A 118 30.35 -1.11 10.60
CA ALA A 118 30.57 0.00 11.52
C ALA A 118 31.92 0.71 11.31
N SER A 119 32.87 0.02 10.67
CA SER A 119 34.19 0.55 10.29
C SER A 119 34.12 1.52 9.11
N GLU A 120 33.10 1.42 8.26
CA GLU A 120 32.93 2.28 7.09
C GLU A 120 32.46 3.69 7.47
N PRO A 121 32.71 4.73 6.65
CA PRO A 121 32.15 6.04 6.87
C PRO A 121 30.63 6.02 6.94
N THR A 122 30.04 6.90 7.77
CA THR A 122 28.58 7.00 7.88
C THR A 122 28.00 7.62 6.59
N PRO A 123 27.11 6.93 5.88
CA PRO A 123 26.52 7.47 4.66
C PRO A 123 25.53 8.60 4.98
N THR A 124 25.33 9.46 4.01
CA THR A 124 24.25 10.47 3.97
C THR A 124 23.51 10.32 2.64
N LEU A 125 22.33 10.91 2.52
CA LEU A 125 21.60 10.93 1.24
C LEU A 125 22.49 11.43 0.07
N HIS A 126 23.33 12.43 0.31
CA HIS A 126 24.17 13.06 -0.72
C HIS A 126 25.46 12.30 -1.02
N THR A 127 25.79 11.28 -0.25
CA THR A 127 26.99 10.46 -0.48
C THR A 127 26.68 9.09 -1.04
N LEU A 128 25.39 8.74 -1.28
CA LEU A 128 24.98 7.41 -1.76
C LEU A 128 25.66 7.03 -3.09
N GLY A 129 25.89 8.00 -3.98
CA GLY A 129 26.58 7.76 -5.24
C GLY A 129 28.03 7.30 -5.14
N SER A 130 28.66 7.42 -3.95
CA SER A 130 30.04 6.98 -3.70
C SER A 130 30.12 5.52 -3.25
N TYR A 131 28.98 4.84 -3.05
CA TYR A 131 28.91 3.48 -2.52
C TYR A 131 28.34 2.50 -3.53
N ARG A 132 28.71 1.23 -3.40
CA ARG A 132 28.04 0.09 -4.06
C ARG A 132 26.85 -0.32 -3.19
N LEU A 133 25.66 -0.03 -3.67
CA LEU A 133 24.43 -0.28 -2.95
C LEU A 133 23.89 -1.68 -3.27
N ALA A 134 23.07 -2.22 -2.36
CA ALA A 134 22.29 -3.42 -2.59
C ALA A 134 20.89 -3.25 -1.98
N TRP A 135 19.87 -3.84 -2.63
CA TRP A 135 18.50 -3.96 -2.12
C TRP A 135 17.78 -5.15 -2.75
N VAL A 136 16.58 -5.46 -2.27
CA VAL A 136 15.74 -6.52 -2.83
C VAL A 136 15.24 -6.12 -4.22
N ARG A 137 15.27 -7.07 -5.15
CA ARG A 137 14.83 -6.86 -6.53
C ARG A 137 13.43 -6.31 -6.63
N GLY A 138 13.29 -5.25 -7.42
CA GLY A 138 12.03 -4.56 -7.67
C GLY A 138 11.69 -3.46 -6.67
N TYR A 139 12.56 -3.16 -5.69
CA TYR A 139 12.35 -2.03 -4.79
C TYR A 139 12.70 -0.69 -5.43
N GLU A 140 13.54 -0.70 -6.45
CA GLU A 140 13.84 0.45 -7.32
C GLU A 140 14.18 1.74 -6.54
N PHE A 141 14.97 1.64 -5.47
CA PHE A 141 15.32 2.80 -4.62
C PHE A 141 16.05 3.90 -5.38
N GLU A 142 16.63 3.62 -6.53
CA GLU A 142 17.23 4.63 -7.41
C GLU A 142 16.22 5.67 -7.92
N HIS A 143 14.92 5.38 -7.87
CA HIS A 143 13.86 6.32 -8.23
C HIS A 143 13.44 7.23 -7.07
N TYR A 144 13.77 6.85 -5.83
CA TYR A 144 13.30 7.53 -4.62
C TYR A 144 14.42 8.19 -3.83
N LEU A 145 15.65 7.69 -3.95
CA LEU A 145 16.81 8.22 -3.26
C LEU A 145 17.73 8.95 -4.28
N PRO A 146 18.38 10.05 -3.91
CA PRO A 146 19.21 10.82 -4.82
C PRO A 146 20.58 10.19 -5.06
N ASP A 147 21.20 10.60 -6.16
CA ASP A 147 22.63 10.40 -6.47
C ASP A 147 23.10 8.93 -6.57
N ILE A 148 22.17 7.97 -6.74
CA ILE A 148 22.50 6.55 -6.89
C ILE A 148 23.10 6.29 -8.28
N VAL A 149 24.29 5.66 -8.30
CA VAL A 149 25.01 5.33 -9.54
C VAL A 149 25.26 3.83 -9.65
N HIS A 150 25.66 3.18 -8.56
CA HIS A 150 26.04 1.75 -8.55
C HIS A 150 25.20 0.98 -7.55
N PHE A 151 24.42 0.02 -8.03
CA PHE A 151 23.64 -0.86 -7.19
C PHE A 151 23.54 -2.28 -7.74
N ASN A 152 23.22 -3.21 -6.86
CA ASN A 152 22.93 -4.61 -7.16
C ASN A 152 21.58 -4.99 -6.53
N GLU A 153 20.77 -5.71 -7.27
CA GLU A 153 19.56 -6.28 -6.75
C GLU A 153 19.77 -7.71 -6.27
N VAL A 154 19.29 -8.02 -5.08
CA VAL A 154 19.29 -9.37 -4.52
C VAL A 154 17.90 -9.98 -4.55
N ALA A 155 17.81 -11.30 -4.72
CA ALA A 155 16.52 -11.98 -4.73
C ALA A 155 15.93 -12.16 -3.32
N ARG A 156 16.77 -12.08 -2.27
CA ARG A 156 16.43 -12.35 -0.87
C ARG A 156 17.47 -11.75 0.08
N ARG A 157 17.14 -11.66 1.37
CA ARG A 157 17.93 -10.94 2.39
C ARG A 157 19.03 -11.75 3.07
N GLU A 158 18.97 -13.09 3.05
CA GLU A 158 19.88 -13.95 3.81
C GLU A 158 21.37 -13.73 3.52
N PRO A 159 21.81 -13.41 2.28
CA PRO A 159 23.23 -13.20 2.01
C PRO A 159 23.77 -11.82 2.39
N ILE A 160 22.94 -10.88 2.86
CA ILE A 160 23.30 -9.45 2.98
C ILE A 160 24.49 -9.23 3.92
N LEU A 161 24.49 -9.80 5.12
CA LEU A 161 25.60 -9.63 6.07
C LEU A 161 26.92 -10.14 5.47
N ASN A 162 26.87 -11.29 4.76
CA ASN A 162 28.04 -11.84 4.09
C ASN A 162 28.50 -10.96 2.92
N MET A 163 27.56 -10.31 2.20
CA MET A 163 27.92 -9.39 1.12
C MET A 163 28.65 -8.16 1.65
N LEU A 164 28.19 -7.59 2.76
CA LEU A 164 28.86 -6.47 3.42
C LEU A 164 30.24 -6.87 3.96
N ASP A 165 30.37 -8.00 4.67
CA ASP A 165 31.61 -8.51 5.22
C ASP A 165 32.70 -8.77 4.15
N HIS A 166 32.29 -9.17 2.95
CA HIS A 166 33.20 -9.45 1.83
C HIS A 166 33.30 -8.30 0.83
N SER A 167 32.85 -7.12 1.21
CA SER A 167 32.87 -5.92 0.36
C SER A 167 32.27 -6.14 -1.05
N ARG A 168 31.21 -6.95 -1.15
CA ARG A 168 30.43 -7.13 -2.39
C ARG A 168 29.38 -6.05 -2.57
N ALA A 169 28.97 -5.43 -1.46
CA ALA A 169 28.23 -4.19 -1.35
C ALA A 169 28.82 -3.38 -0.20
N ASP A 170 28.72 -2.06 -0.25
CA ASP A 170 29.13 -1.18 0.83
C ASP A 170 27.96 -0.84 1.74
N LEU A 171 26.77 -0.69 1.16
CA LEU A 171 25.52 -0.42 1.86
C LEU A 171 24.43 -1.37 1.37
N TYR A 172 23.61 -1.84 2.30
CA TYR A 172 22.33 -2.44 2.01
C TYR A 172 21.21 -1.46 2.41
N ILE A 173 20.27 -1.21 1.51
CA ILE A 173 19.16 -0.27 1.70
C ILE A 173 17.87 -1.07 1.86
N ASP A 174 17.15 -0.82 2.96
CA ASP A 174 15.83 -1.43 3.21
C ASP A 174 15.06 -0.63 4.27
N ALA A 175 13.80 -1.00 4.50
CA ALA A 175 13.01 -0.48 5.60
C ALA A 175 13.58 -0.94 6.96
N LYS A 176 13.41 -0.12 7.98
CA LYS A 176 13.94 -0.36 9.34
C LYS A 176 13.60 -1.73 9.93
N PRO A 177 12.35 -2.25 9.81
CA PRO A 177 12.01 -3.57 10.35
C PRO A 177 12.83 -4.68 9.72
N GLU A 178 13.05 -4.63 8.41
CA GLU A 178 13.78 -5.63 7.63
C GLU A 178 15.28 -5.63 7.99
N ILE A 179 15.88 -4.46 8.15
CA ILE A 179 17.26 -4.33 8.64
C ILE A 179 17.37 -4.88 10.07
N SER A 180 16.41 -4.57 10.94
CA SER A 180 16.38 -5.08 12.30
C SER A 180 16.29 -6.60 12.33
N PHE A 181 15.48 -7.20 11.46
CA PHE A 181 15.37 -8.64 11.32
C PHE A 181 16.69 -9.28 10.85
N ILE A 182 17.37 -8.69 9.87
CA ILE A 182 18.69 -9.15 9.39
C ILE A 182 19.70 -9.14 10.56
N LEU A 183 19.74 -8.05 11.34
CA LEU A 183 20.68 -7.91 12.46
C LEU A 183 20.42 -8.89 13.59
N GLN A 184 19.19 -9.37 13.79
CA GLN A 184 18.88 -10.41 14.79
C GLN A 184 19.47 -11.78 14.42
N GLN A 185 19.89 -11.99 13.17
CA GLN A 185 20.46 -13.26 12.70
C GLN A 185 21.97 -13.36 12.93
N THR A 186 22.63 -12.28 13.32
CA THR A 186 24.07 -12.29 13.63
C THR A 186 24.31 -12.30 15.15
N LYS A 187 25.44 -12.90 15.56
CA LYS A 187 25.94 -12.85 16.94
C LYS A 187 26.77 -11.60 17.25
N GLU A 188 27.10 -10.82 16.20
CA GLU A 188 27.98 -9.65 16.26
C GLU A 188 27.29 -8.42 15.63
N PRO A 189 26.08 -8.02 16.10
CA PRO A 189 25.34 -6.89 15.50
C PRO A 189 26.10 -5.56 15.62
N GLU A 190 27.01 -5.43 16.60
CA GLU A 190 27.86 -4.26 16.81
C GLU A 190 28.89 -4.03 15.69
N ARG A 191 29.17 -5.03 14.87
CA ARG A 191 30.00 -4.88 13.66
C ARG A 191 29.32 -4.06 12.56
N PHE A 192 28.01 -3.88 12.66
CA PHE A 192 27.20 -3.20 11.68
C PHE A 192 26.63 -1.89 12.23
N ARG A 193 26.37 -0.94 11.35
CA ARG A 193 25.75 0.34 11.63
C ARG A 193 24.50 0.49 10.79
N THR A 194 23.45 1.00 11.42
CA THR A 194 22.23 1.43 10.72
C THR A 194 22.21 2.94 10.65
N THR A 195 21.94 3.50 9.48
CA THR A 195 21.88 4.94 9.26
C THR A 195 20.55 5.28 8.60
N TYR A 196 19.76 6.15 9.22
CA TYR A 196 18.53 6.67 8.64
C TYR A 196 18.83 7.49 7.37
N LEU A 197 18.06 7.27 6.32
CA LEU A 197 18.22 7.96 5.04
C LEU A 197 17.01 8.85 4.72
N ALA A 198 15.82 8.27 4.72
CA ALA A 198 14.59 8.94 4.28
C ALA A 198 13.35 8.29 4.89
N ALA A 199 12.21 8.97 4.73
CA ALA A 199 10.90 8.38 4.94
C ALA A 199 10.13 8.42 3.61
N ILE A 200 9.54 7.30 3.20
CA ILE A 200 8.80 7.16 1.94
C ILE A 200 7.37 6.70 2.26
N PRO A 201 6.33 7.48 1.86
CA PRO A 201 4.95 7.07 2.08
C PRO A 201 4.57 5.80 1.33
N LEU A 202 3.86 4.89 2.01
CA LEU A 202 3.34 3.64 1.49
C LEU A 202 1.91 3.77 1.00
N TYR A 203 1.66 3.28 -0.20
CA TYR A 203 0.37 3.27 -0.85
C TYR A 203 -0.09 1.84 -1.15
N LEU A 204 -1.41 1.66 -1.29
CA LEU A 204 -1.91 0.56 -2.12
C LEU A 204 -1.81 0.98 -3.58
N SER A 205 -1.41 0.06 -4.44
CA SER A 205 -1.58 0.28 -5.87
C SER A 205 -2.61 -0.69 -6.43
N PHE A 206 -3.63 -0.17 -7.09
CA PHE A 206 -4.80 -0.91 -7.54
C PHE A 206 -4.70 -1.28 -9.01
N ALA A 207 -5.27 -2.42 -9.39
CA ALA A 207 -5.43 -2.81 -10.78
C ALA A 207 -6.25 -1.77 -11.55
N ASN A 208 -5.85 -1.44 -12.77
CA ASN A 208 -6.56 -0.49 -13.63
C ASN A 208 -7.79 -1.15 -14.29
N THR A 209 -8.70 -1.63 -13.48
CA THR A 209 -9.98 -2.22 -13.84
C THR A 209 -11.15 -1.39 -13.31
N ALA A 210 -12.38 -1.66 -13.74
CA ALA A 210 -13.57 -1.02 -13.16
C ALA A 210 -13.67 -1.31 -11.65
N ARG A 211 -13.39 -2.56 -11.24
CA ARG A 211 -13.36 -3.01 -9.85
C ARG A 211 -12.25 -2.29 -9.05
N GLY A 212 -11.02 -2.23 -9.57
CA GLY A 212 -9.91 -1.53 -8.93
C GLY A 212 -10.18 -0.03 -8.75
N ARG A 213 -10.83 0.63 -9.72
CA ARG A 213 -11.27 2.03 -9.58
C ARG A 213 -12.27 2.22 -8.43
N SER A 214 -13.24 1.33 -8.31
CA SER A 214 -14.25 1.38 -7.23
C SER A 214 -13.61 1.17 -5.86
N LEU A 215 -12.70 0.19 -5.73
CA LEU A 215 -11.96 -0.11 -4.51
C LEU A 215 -11.04 1.05 -4.10
N ARG A 216 -10.34 1.68 -5.05
CA ARG A 216 -9.49 2.86 -4.80
C ARG A 216 -10.31 4.04 -4.26
N ILE A 217 -11.48 4.31 -4.83
CA ILE A 217 -12.39 5.37 -4.34
C ILE A 217 -12.89 5.05 -2.93
N LEU A 218 -13.23 3.79 -2.67
CA LEU A 218 -13.61 3.34 -1.32
C LEU A 218 -12.45 3.56 -0.34
N PHE A 219 -11.24 3.14 -0.70
CA PHE A 219 -10.02 3.31 0.09
C PHE A 219 -9.80 4.78 0.48
N ASP A 220 -9.78 5.69 -0.49
CA ASP A 220 -9.56 7.13 -0.25
C ASP A 220 -10.62 7.71 0.71
N ARG A 221 -11.89 7.34 0.53
CA ARG A 221 -12.97 7.77 1.42
C ARG A 221 -12.80 7.24 2.85
N ARG A 222 -12.43 5.95 2.99
CA ARG A 222 -12.22 5.32 4.29
C ARG A 222 -11.00 5.90 4.99
N MET A 223 -9.87 6.08 4.29
CA MET A 223 -8.66 6.71 4.83
C MET A 223 -8.98 8.10 5.38
N ALA A 224 -9.67 8.94 4.61
CA ALA A 224 -10.06 10.28 5.06
C ALA A 224 -10.91 10.26 6.35
N GLN A 225 -11.78 9.27 6.53
CA GLN A 225 -12.59 9.09 7.74
C GLN A 225 -11.75 8.61 8.93
N LEU A 226 -10.91 7.59 8.72
CA LEU A 226 -10.13 6.94 9.76
C LEU A 226 -9.02 7.85 10.30
N VAL A 227 -8.35 8.60 9.42
CA VAL A 227 -7.34 9.59 9.83
C VAL A 227 -7.98 10.70 10.64
N ARG A 228 -9.07 11.32 10.15
CA ARG A 228 -9.76 12.39 10.89
C ARG A 228 -10.32 11.94 12.25
N SER A 229 -10.78 10.70 12.36
CA SER A 229 -11.31 10.17 13.63
C SER A 229 -10.23 9.61 14.55
N GLY A 230 -8.98 9.49 14.11
CA GLY A 230 -7.88 8.88 14.87
C GLY A 230 -8.01 7.37 15.09
N LYS A 231 -8.95 6.70 14.41
CA LYS A 231 -9.22 5.26 14.60
C LYS A 231 -8.08 4.32 14.21
N LEU A 232 -7.14 4.79 13.39
CA LEU A 232 -5.94 3.99 13.07
C LEU A 232 -4.91 3.99 14.21
N ARG A 233 -4.88 5.01 15.08
CA ARG A 233 -3.87 5.12 16.16
C ARG A 233 -3.76 3.88 17.07
N PRO A 234 -4.87 3.26 17.54
CA PRO A 234 -4.78 2.04 18.35
C PRO A 234 -4.14 0.85 17.64
N ILE A 235 -4.27 0.79 16.30
CA ILE A 235 -3.65 -0.27 15.50
C ILE A 235 -2.14 -0.08 15.51
N PHE A 236 -1.63 1.11 15.16
CA PHE A 236 -0.19 1.42 15.22
C PHE A 236 0.38 1.23 16.63
N ALA A 237 -0.33 1.68 17.67
CA ALA A 237 0.09 1.52 19.06
C ALA A 237 0.23 0.04 19.47
N ARG A 238 -0.69 -0.84 19.06
CA ARG A 238 -0.64 -2.29 19.30
C ARG A 238 0.63 -2.91 18.73
N TRP A 239 1.04 -2.47 17.54
CA TRP A 239 2.24 -2.93 16.85
C TRP A 239 3.50 -2.15 17.26
N LYS A 240 3.40 -1.20 18.21
CA LYS A 240 4.51 -0.35 18.71
C LYS A 240 5.18 0.44 17.56
N GLN A 241 4.38 0.84 16.58
CA GLN A 241 4.83 1.66 15.45
C GLN A 241 4.37 3.13 15.61
N PRO A 242 5.17 4.09 15.16
CA PRO A 242 4.76 5.50 15.14
C PRO A 242 3.54 5.70 14.26
N TYR A 243 2.70 6.69 14.62
CA TYR A 243 1.55 7.01 13.79
C TYR A 243 1.99 7.93 12.63
N PRO A 244 1.89 7.49 11.37
CA PRO A 244 2.54 8.17 10.24
C PRO A 244 1.97 9.56 9.96
N PHE A 245 0.71 9.82 10.33
CA PHE A 245 0.05 11.10 10.10
C PHE A 245 0.37 12.19 11.14
N ASP A 246 1.20 11.88 12.13
CA ASP A 246 1.80 12.87 13.04
C ASP A 246 3.16 13.37 12.51
N LEU A 247 3.72 12.70 11.50
CA LEU A 247 5.05 12.96 10.93
C LEU A 247 5.01 13.94 9.73
N ILE A 248 4.05 14.87 9.70
CA ILE A 248 3.70 15.70 8.53
C ILE A 248 4.83 16.63 8.04
N ASP A 249 5.94 16.78 8.76
CA ASP A 249 7.06 17.67 8.40
C ASP A 249 8.21 16.99 7.64
N ILE A 250 8.01 15.78 7.10
CA ILE A 250 9.04 15.10 6.33
C ILE A 250 8.91 15.53 4.86
N PRO A 251 9.85 16.29 4.28
CA PRO A 251 9.79 16.66 2.87
C PRO A 251 10.01 15.42 1.99
N VAL A 252 8.93 14.85 1.50
CA VAL A 252 8.98 13.79 0.51
C VAL A 252 9.26 14.42 -0.85
N LYS A 253 10.43 14.16 -1.42
CA LYS A 253 10.64 14.39 -2.85
C LYS A 253 9.70 13.45 -3.61
N THR A 254 8.57 14.00 -4.06
CA THR A 254 7.73 13.33 -5.05
C THR A 254 8.56 13.25 -6.32
N GLY A 255 8.93 12.04 -6.73
CA GLY A 255 9.62 11.83 -8.00
C GLY A 255 8.79 12.42 -9.14
N MET A 256 9.20 13.58 -9.63
CA MET A 256 8.68 14.13 -10.88
C MET A 256 9.40 13.42 -12.02
N ARG A 257 8.75 12.45 -12.63
CA ARG A 257 9.00 12.21 -14.06
C ARG A 257 8.26 13.31 -14.82
N GLN A 258 8.99 14.18 -15.51
CA GLN A 258 8.49 14.98 -16.62
C GLN A 258 8.45 14.12 -17.86
#